data_5926202eaec6d8437436e8d1bb1b9002
#
_entry.id   5926202eaec6d8437436e8d1bb1b9002
#
_cell.length_a   1.000
_cell.length_b   1.000
_cell.length_c   1.000
_cell.angle_alpha   90.00
_cell.angle_beta   90.00
_cell.angle_gamma   90.00
#
_symmetry.space_group_name_H-M   'P 1'
#
loop_
_entity.id
_entity.type
_entity.pdbx_description
1 polymer ?
#
loop_
_entity_poly.entity_id
_entity_poly.type
_entity_poly.pdbx_seq_one_letter_code
_entity_poly.pdbx_strand_id
1 'polypeptide(L)'
;MLKNFTALAATLLMMAASAIPTPASAQERTVKITGFGAKTGVVRVFGVNSEAALKAAAEEINKAGGVTLGDGVKAKLTIEFLDDRCNAEEGISVVRRIASTDAFVAVGPTCSNVAESLFGILQKKVGDASDSGLQFPIIADVAAKGGLAKISEWSFRNVPSEFEMYKSLFAWLKTQHPDLKTIYGGVEKDFAHSNATFGVMKSQAEANGFQVVGQSDWLLADTTFSTQIREMKRANPDIVAISAHPFTTCGALKEMERQGVKPKLLIGLTSSSSIETLQGCAKQAEGIIIPTSFAPVTPEAKKAADQVAKFGGSADLHSAAAYEIVYILKDVIESQKIMAKPDTVADDRVKMRQGLAALKETKGLLGSVGRTSDREAIKPFLYVHAKDGSWQVLYKPAS
;
A
#
# COMPACT_ATOMS: atom_id res chain seq x y z
N MET A 1 40.27 -15.61 98.96
CA MET A 1 39.21 -16.18 98.11
C MET A 1 39.12 -15.30 96.90
N LEU A 2 39.78 -15.72 95.82
CA LEU A 2 39.83 -15.00 94.56
C LEU A 2 38.64 -15.39 93.68
N LYS A 3 37.97 -14.43 93.05
CA LYS A 3 37.06 -14.66 91.98
C LYS A 3 37.57 -13.96 90.71
N ASN A 4 37.91 -14.76 89.74
CA ASN A 4 38.32 -14.32 88.41
C ASN A 4 37.10 -13.84 87.60
N PHE A 5 37.26 -12.64 87.01
CA PHE A 5 36.34 -12.18 85.93
C PHE A 5 37.07 -12.24 84.57
N THR A 6 36.64 -13.11 83.75
CA THR A 6 37.06 -13.20 82.32
C THR A 6 36.17 -12.30 81.53
N ALA A 7 36.73 -11.29 80.84
CA ALA A 7 36.03 -10.42 79.90
C ALA A 7 36.02 -11.08 78.52
N LEU A 8 34.85 -11.26 77.96
CA LEU A 8 34.62 -11.77 76.61
C LEU A 8 34.43 -10.57 75.61
N ALA A 9 35.43 -10.32 74.78
CA ALA A 9 35.36 -9.30 73.75
C ALA A 9 34.61 -9.86 72.56
N ALA A 10 33.38 -9.35 72.24
CA ALA A 10 32.62 -9.66 71.02
C ALA A 10 33.03 -8.72 69.92
N THR A 11 33.70 -9.24 68.91
CA THR A 11 34.05 -8.53 67.66
C THR A 11 32.86 -8.52 66.75
N LEU A 12 32.20 -7.37 66.58
CA LEU A 12 31.16 -7.20 65.52
C LEU A 12 31.84 -7.02 64.16
N LEU A 13 31.69 -8.03 63.29
CA LEU A 13 32.03 -7.94 61.82
C LEU A 13 30.88 -7.27 61.10
N MET A 14 31.00 -5.99 60.72
CA MET A 14 30.10 -5.33 59.81
C MET A 14 30.38 -5.84 58.40
N MET A 15 29.52 -6.72 57.87
CA MET A 15 29.45 -7.02 56.42
C MET A 15 28.83 -5.83 55.72
N ALA A 16 29.64 -5.02 55.04
CA ALA A 16 29.16 -4.05 54.05
C ALA A 16 28.62 -4.82 52.86
N ALA A 17 27.30 -4.99 52.78
CA ALA A 17 26.63 -5.49 51.58
C ALA A 17 26.76 -4.43 50.46
N SER A 18 27.69 -4.65 49.54
CA SER A 18 27.78 -3.90 48.29
C SER A 18 26.52 -4.15 47.51
N ALA A 19 25.57 -3.22 47.50
CA ALA A 19 24.41 -3.22 46.60
C ALA A 19 24.95 -3.09 45.18
N ILE A 20 25.01 -4.21 44.44
CA ILE A 20 25.21 -4.20 43.00
C ILE A 20 23.98 -3.49 42.42
N PRO A 21 24.14 -2.35 41.72
CA PRO A 21 23.01 -1.72 41.10
C PRO A 21 22.47 -2.72 40.07
N THR A 22 21.27 -3.26 40.28
CA THR A 22 20.49 -3.94 39.25
C THR A 22 20.36 -2.97 38.11
N PRO A 23 20.76 -3.35 36.87
CA PRO A 23 20.51 -2.49 35.72
C PRO A 23 19.01 -2.21 35.68
N ALA A 24 18.64 -0.94 35.79
CA ALA A 24 17.27 -0.50 35.61
C ALA A 24 16.83 -1.10 34.28
N SER A 25 15.81 -1.96 34.27
CA SER A 25 15.22 -2.49 33.09
C SER A 25 14.86 -1.27 32.22
N ALA A 26 15.63 -1.03 31.17
CA ALA A 26 15.35 0.06 30.26
C ALA A 26 13.91 -0.17 29.75
N GLN A 27 13.01 0.72 30.12
CA GLN A 27 11.61 0.63 29.71
C GLN A 27 11.59 0.54 28.20
N GLU A 28 11.10 -0.60 27.66
CA GLU A 28 11.08 -0.87 26.25
C GLU A 28 10.19 0.17 25.57
N ARG A 29 10.77 1.08 24.79
CA ARG A 29 10.02 2.11 24.08
C ARG A 29 9.27 1.50 22.91
N THR A 30 8.11 2.03 22.62
CA THR A 30 7.31 1.66 21.46
C THR A 30 7.10 2.87 20.54
N VAL A 31 7.15 2.64 19.25
CA VAL A 31 6.76 3.59 18.22
C VAL A 31 5.47 3.09 17.58
N LYS A 32 4.41 3.85 17.76
CA LYS A 32 3.12 3.53 17.15
C LYS A 32 3.07 4.10 15.74
N ILE A 33 2.82 3.24 14.76
CA ILE A 33 2.50 3.61 13.38
C ILE A 33 1.00 3.38 13.20
N THR A 34 0.29 4.42 12.82
CA THR A 34 -1.14 4.35 12.57
C THR A 34 -1.40 4.25 11.08
N GLY A 35 -1.99 3.12 10.67
CA GLY A 35 -2.53 2.91 9.34
C GLY A 35 -4.02 3.27 9.29
N PHE A 36 -4.55 3.55 8.11
CA PHE A 36 -5.98 3.74 7.91
C PHE A 36 -6.40 3.41 6.48
N GLY A 37 -7.64 2.96 6.34
CA GLY A 37 -8.22 2.57 5.06
C GLY A 37 -9.53 1.82 5.24
N ALA A 38 -10.12 1.36 4.15
CA ALA A 38 -11.40 0.67 4.18
C ALA A 38 -11.29 -0.71 4.84
N LYS A 39 -11.84 -0.86 6.05
CA LYS A 39 -12.02 -2.17 6.73
C LYS A 39 -13.45 -2.69 6.63
N THR A 40 -14.37 -1.87 6.14
CA THR A 40 -15.77 -2.19 5.91
C THR A 40 -16.19 -1.82 4.50
N GLY A 41 -17.35 -2.30 4.04
CA GLY A 41 -17.87 -2.04 2.69
C GLY A 41 -17.29 -2.97 1.61
N VAL A 42 -17.58 -2.64 0.34
CA VAL A 42 -17.28 -3.50 -0.84
C VAL A 42 -15.77 -3.69 -1.03
N VAL A 43 -14.97 -2.66 -0.75
CA VAL A 43 -13.51 -2.68 -0.94
C VAL A 43 -12.73 -2.96 0.36
N ARG A 44 -13.41 -3.47 1.40
CA ARG A 44 -12.81 -3.74 2.72
C ARG A 44 -11.55 -4.61 2.69
N VAL A 45 -11.44 -5.48 1.70
CA VAL A 45 -10.31 -6.41 1.57
C VAL A 45 -8.98 -5.67 1.47
N PHE A 46 -8.95 -4.52 0.81
CA PHE A 46 -7.72 -3.74 0.66
C PHE A 46 -7.22 -3.20 2.01
N GLY A 47 -8.09 -2.67 2.86
CA GLY A 47 -7.70 -2.21 4.20
C GLY A 47 -7.33 -3.37 5.14
N VAL A 48 -8.04 -4.50 5.05
CA VAL A 48 -7.71 -5.72 5.83
C VAL A 48 -6.33 -6.25 5.42
N ASN A 49 -6.03 -6.33 4.13
CA ASN A 49 -4.73 -6.78 3.62
C ASN A 49 -3.60 -5.79 3.99
N SER A 50 -3.88 -4.49 3.92
CA SER A 50 -2.94 -3.45 4.34
C SER A 50 -2.61 -3.56 5.83
N GLU A 51 -3.63 -3.68 6.70
CA GLU A 51 -3.42 -3.88 8.15
C GLU A 51 -2.57 -5.13 8.44
N ALA A 52 -2.89 -6.25 7.78
CA ALA A 52 -2.13 -7.48 7.93
C ALA A 52 -0.66 -7.32 7.52
N ALA A 53 -0.41 -6.61 6.43
CA ALA A 53 0.93 -6.34 5.91
C ALA A 53 1.74 -5.42 6.83
N LEU A 54 1.14 -4.36 7.36
CA LEU A 54 1.79 -3.48 8.33
C LEU A 54 2.18 -4.25 9.59
N LYS A 55 1.27 -5.08 10.12
CA LYS A 55 1.55 -5.93 11.30
C LYS A 55 2.64 -6.95 11.04
N ALA A 56 2.63 -7.60 9.87
CA ALA A 56 3.62 -8.59 9.48
C ALA A 56 5.03 -7.99 9.40
N ALA A 57 5.17 -6.85 8.74
CA ALA A 57 6.45 -6.16 8.64
C ALA A 57 6.95 -5.64 9.99
N ALA A 58 6.05 -5.05 10.81
CA ALA A 58 6.41 -4.58 12.15
C ALA A 58 6.88 -5.72 13.06
N GLU A 59 6.20 -6.89 13.02
CA GLU A 59 6.63 -8.07 13.77
C GLU A 59 8.01 -8.53 13.35
N GLU A 60 8.30 -8.58 12.05
CA GLU A 60 9.60 -8.99 11.54
C GLU A 60 10.71 -8.03 11.97
N ILE A 61 10.48 -6.72 11.86
CA ILE A 61 11.42 -5.69 12.34
C ILE A 61 11.65 -5.83 13.84
N ASN A 62 10.59 -6.06 14.62
CA ASN A 62 10.69 -6.23 16.06
C ASN A 62 11.50 -7.48 16.46
N LYS A 63 11.33 -8.59 15.73
CA LYS A 63 12.13 -9.81 15.90
C LYS A 63 13.61 -9.58 15.57
N ALA A 64 13.91 -8.67 14.65
CA ALA A 64 15.27 -8.27 14.29
C ALA A 64 15.87 -7.21 15.25
N GLY A 65 15.20 -6.85 16.35
CA GLY A 65 15.68 -5.89 17.36
C GLY A 65 15.03 -4.50 17.29
N GLY A 66 13.96 -4.33 16.50
CA GLY A 66 13.20 -3.07 16.43
C GLY A 66 13.90 -1.97 15.62
N VAL A 67 13.59 -0.73 15.94
CA VAL A 67 14.15 0.47 15.31
C VAL A 67 15.05 1.24 16.29
N THR A 68 16.10 1.90 15.79
CA THR A 68 16.96 2.75 16.60
C THR A 68 16.50 4.20 16.51
N LEU A 69 16.12 4.79 17.63
CA LEU A 69 15.69 6.19 17.72
C LEU A 69 16.88 7.16 17.75
N GLY A 70 16.62 8.46 17.59
CA GLY A 70 17.64 9.49 17.54
C GLY A 70 18.50 9.63 18.79
N ASP A 71 18.01 9.16 19.94
CA ASP A 71 18.75 9.10 21.21
C ASP A 71 19.50 7.75 21.43
N GLY A 72 19.55 6.90 20.39
CA GLY A 72 20.21 5.59 20.45
C GLY A 72 19.37 4.47 21.10
N VAL A 73 18.19 4.78 21.60
CA VAL A 73 17.31 3.79 22.25
C VAL A 73 16.67 2.90 21.19
N LYS A 74 16.62 1.58 21.47
CA LYS A 74 15.85 0.63 20.68
C LYS A 74 14.37 0.72 21.03
N ALA A 75 13.51 0.71 20.02
CA ALA A 75 12.06 0.72 20.18
C ALA A 75 11.40 -0.34 19.33
N LYS A 76 10.28 -0.90 19.83
CA LYS A 76 9.42 -1.79 19.03
C LYS A 76 8.39 -0.99 18.27
N LEU A 77 8.05 -1.46 17.06
CA LEU A 77 6.95 -0.92 16.28
C LEU A 77 5.63 -1.56 16.73
N THR A 78 4.60 -0.76 16.88
CA THR A 78 3.22 -1.21 17.09
C THR A 78 2.33 -0.63 16.00
N ILE A 79 1.35 -1.40 15.55
CA ILE A 79 0.43 -1.01 14.49
C ILE A 79 -0.97 -0.83 15.07
N GLU A 80 -1.52 0.36 14.86
CA GLU A 80 -2.94 0.66 14.97
C GLU A 80 -3.51 0.84 13.57
N PHE A 81 -4.72 0.36 13.28
CA PHE A 81 -5.34 0.54 11.97
C PHE A 81 -6.81 1.00 12.13
N LEU A 82 -7.13 2.12 11.49
CA LEU A 82 -8.42 2.78 11.59
C LEU A 82 -9.23 2.61 10.30
N ASP A 83 -10.54 2.46 10.43
CA ASP A 83 -11.46 2.35 9.29
C ASP A 83 -11.89 3.73 8.82
N ASP A 84 -11.62 4.06 7.54
CA ASP A 84 -12.13 5.27 6.86
C ASP A 84 -13.33 4.96 5.96
N ARG A 85 -13.77 3.69 5.89
CA ARG A 85 -14.89 3.20 5.09
C ARG A 85 -14.82 3.54 3.61
N CYS A 86 -13.66 3.89 3.09
CA CYS A 86 -13.48 4.45 1.75
C CYS A 86 -14.29 5.75 1.53
N ASN A 87 -14.54 6.51 2.60
CA ASN A 87 -15.27 7.76 2.60
C ASN A 87 -14.33 8.94 2.88
N ALA A 88 -14.41 9.99 2.05
CA ALA A 88 -13.48 11.12 2.13
C ALA A 88 -13.60 11.90 3.45
N GLU A 89 -14.83 12.13 3.96
CA GLU A 89 -15.07 12.86 5.20
C GLU A 89 -14.56 12.08 6.42
N GLU A 90 -14.82 10.77 6.44
CA GLU A 90 -14.28 9.85 7.46
C GLU A 90 -12.76 9.82 7.44
N GLY A 91 -12.13 9.71 6.26
CA GLY A 91 -10.68 9.73 6.10
C GLY A 91 -10.05 11.03 6.61
N ILE A 92 -10.64 12.18 6.31
CA ILE A 92 -10.22 13.49 6.85
C ILE A 92 -10.35 13.51 8.39
N SER A 93 -11.46 13.03 8.93
CA SER A 93 -11.69 12.95 10.37
C SER A 93 -10.66 12.04 11.06
N VAL A 94 -10.41 10.86 10.48
CA VAL A 94 -9.40 9.91 10.97
C VAL A 94 -8.02 10.55 11.01
N VAL A 95 -7.58 11.21 9.94
CA VAL A 95 -6.25 11.82 9.88
C VAL A 95 -6.12 13.01 10.84
N ARG A 96 -7.15 13.85 10.98
CA ARG A 96 -7.13 14.94 11.97
C ARG A 96 -6.96 14.38 13.38
N ARG A 97 -7.62 13.26 13.71
CA ARG A 97 -7.48 12.57 14.99
C ARG A 97 -6.07 12.01 15.17
N ILE A 98 -5.49 11.35 14.14
CA ILE A 98 -4.11 10.86 14.21
C ILE A 98 -3.13 12.02 14.42
N ALA A 99 -3.29 13.10 13.67
CA ALA A 99 -2.42 14.27 13.73
C ALA A 99 -2.53 15.07 15.05
N SER A 100 -3.62 14.89 15.82
CA SER A 100 -3.75 15.49 17.17
C SER A 100 -3.02 14.71 18.27
N THR A 101 -2.40 13.57 17.94
CA THR A 101 -1.58 12.75 18.85
C THR A 101 -0.09 13.04 18.65
N ASP A 102 0.75 12.27 19.29
CA ASP A 102 2.20 12.23 19.10
C ASP A 102 2.66 11.49 17.81
N ALA A 103 1.73 11.07 16.97
CA ALA A 103 2.04 10.46 15.68
C ALA A 103 2.82 11.44 14.76
N PHE A 104 3.86 10.94 14.14
CA PHE A 104 4.69 11.70 13.20
C PHE A 104 4.53 11.27 11.74
N VAL A 105 3.73 10.25 11.47
CA VAL A 105 3.36 9.77 10.12
C VAL A 105 2.08 8.94 10.20
N ALA A 106 1.32 8.89 9.10
CA ALA A 106 0.25 7.92 8.90
C ALA A 106 0.45 7.16 7.59
N VAL A 107 -0.01 5.90 7.56
CA VAL A 107 0.02 5.02 6.38
C VAL A 107 -1.40 4.83 5.84
N GLY A 108 -1.61 5.15 4.59
CA GLY A 108 -2.92 5.15 3.94
C GLY A 108 -3.18 6.46 3.20
N PRO A 109 -4.38 6.66 2.67
CA PRO A 109 -5.54 5.76 2.66
C PRO A 109 -5.44 4.67 1.60
N THR A 110 -6.34 3.68 1.69
CA THR A 110 -6.44 2.63 0.69
C THR A 110 -7.21 3.06 -0.57
N CYS A 111 -8.09 4.06 -0.46
CA CYS A 111 -8.94 4.51 -1.55
C CYS A 111 -8.48 5.82 -2.17
N SER A 112 -8.41 5.88 -3.51
CA SER A 112 -7.93 7.08 -4.23
C SER A 112 -8.84 8.30 -4.09
N ASN A 113 -10.15 8.14 -4.00
CA ASN A 113 -11.11 9.22 -3.72
C ASN A 113 -10.91 9.82 -2.31
N VAL A 114 -10.56 9.00 -1.32
CA VAL A 114 -10.19 9.47 0.03
C VAL A 114 -8.86 10.23 -0.04
N ALA A 115 -7.84 9.66 -0.71
CA ALA A 115 -6.53 10.30 -0.85
C ALA A 115 -6.62 11.68 -1.53
N GLU A 116 -7.42 11.81 -2.58
CA GLU A 116 -7.58 13.06 -3.32
C GLU A 116 -8.11 14.19 -2.42
N SER A 117 -9.16 13.92 -1.66
CA SER A 117 -9.74 14.89 -0.73
C SER A 117 -8.83 15.15 0.47
N LEU A 118 -8.25 14.10 1.04
CA LEU A 118 -7.40 14.16 2.21
C LEU A 118 -6.10 14.92 1.95
N PHE A 119 -5.41 14.64 0.83
CA PHE A 119 -4.18 15.37 0.48
C PHE A 119 -4.51 16.84 0.16
N GLY A 120 -5.77 17.11 -0.20
CA GLY A 120 -6.31 18.46 -0.38
C GLY A 120 -6.27 19.34 0.88
N ILE A 121 -6.35 18.77 2.09
CA ILE A 121 -6.29 19.52 3.35
C ILE A 121 -4.88 19.65 3.93
N LEU A 122 -3.89 18.98 3.35
CA LEU A 122 -2.49 19.13 3.75
C LEU A 122 -1.93 20.45 3.22
N GLN A 123 -0.93 20.99 3.92
CA GLN A 123 -0.16 22.13 3.42
C GLN A 123 0.42 21.79 2.04
N LYS A 124 0.17 22.64 1.05
CA LYS A 124 0.56 22.38 -0.33
C LYS A 124 2.07 22.47 -0.51
N LYS A 125 2.66 23.52 0.07
CA LYS A 125 4.07 23.83 -0.08
C LYS A 125 4.71 24.08 1.29
N VAL A 126 5.78 23.37 1.55
CA VAL A 126 6.53 23.50 2.82
C VAL A 126 7.11 24.89 2.94
N GLY A 127 6.95 25.51 4.13
CA GLY A 127 7.45 26.84 4.44
C GLY A 127 6.57 27.99 3.95
N ASP A 128 5.45 27.71 3.29
CA ASP A 128 4.46 28.73 2.95
C ASP A 128 3.62 29.10 4.17
N ALA A 129 3.93 30.23 4.80
CA ALA A 129 3.22 30.72 5.98
C ALA A 129 1.77 31.16 5.68
N SER A 130 1.42 31.37 4.41
CA SER A 130 0.05 31.71 3.98
C SER A 130 -0.85 30.49 3.85
N ASP A 131 -0.28 29.28 3.77
CA ASP A 131 -1.01 28.02 3.69
C ASP A 131 -1.16 27.39 5.09
N SER A 132 -2.38 27.48 5.63
CA SER A 132 -2.76 26.90 6.92
C SER A 132 -3.06 25.39 6.88
N GLY A 133 -2.76 24.74 5.77
CA GLY A 133 -2.93 23.29 5.60
C GLY A 133 -2.19 22.47 6.64
N LEU A 134 -2.67 21.25 6.88
CA LEU A 134 -2.11 20.35 7.88
C LEU A 134 -0.67 19.93 7.52
N GLN A 135 0.28 20.16 8.41
CA GLN A 135 1.68 19.74 8.28
C GLN A 135 1.87 18.35 8.88
N PHE A 136 1.45 17.34 8.13
CA PHE A 136 1.49 15.95 8.59
C PHE A 136 1.82 15.00 7.44
N PRO A 137 2.92 14.22 7.52
CA PRO A 137 3.30 13.32 6.44
C PRO A 137 2.38 12.10 6.37
N ILE A 138 1.87 11.84 5.17
CA ILE A 138 1.02 10.68 4.88
C ILE A 138 1.61 9.94 3.70
N ILE A 139 1.75 8.62 3.82
CA ILE A 139 2.20 7.76 2.74
C ILE A 139 1.11 6.76 2.36
N ALA A 140 0.52 6.95 1.19
CA ALA A 140 -0.49 6.02 0.68
C ALA A 140 0.14 4.71 0.22
N ASP A 141 -0.48 3.62 0.63
CA ASP A 141 -0.09 2.24 0.34
C ASP A 141 -0.86 1.63 -0.83
N VAL A 142 -2.15 1.95 -0.96
CA VAL A 142 -3.08 1.33 -1.91
C VAL A 142 -3.62 2.31 -2.94
N ALA A 143 -3.87 3.57 -2.58
CA ALA A 143 -4.45 4.57 -3.49
C ALA A 143 -3.65 4.71 -4.80
N ALA A 144 -4.13 4.07 -5.88
CA ALA A 144 -3.36 3.86 -7.10
C ALA A 144 -3.55 4.94 -8.18
N LYS A 145 -4.56 5.85 -8.07
CA LYS A 145 -4.72 6.98 -8.99
C LYS A 145 -3.42 7.78 -9.10
N GLY A 146 -2.93 8.00 -10.32
CA GLY A 146 -1.72 8.76 -10.56
C GLY A 146 -1.84 10.25 -10.17
N GLY A 147 -0.72 10.85 -9.75
CA GLY A 147 -0.64 12.27 -9.44
C GLY A 147 -1.13 12.68 -8.05
N LEU A 148 -1.57 11.75 -7.21
CA LEU A 148 -2.05 12.07 -5.87
C LEU A 148 -0.96 12.70 -5.00
N ALA A 149 0.27 12.19 -5.07
CA ALA A 149 1.37 12.74 -4.28
C ALA A 149 1.78 14.16 -4.67
N LYS A 150 1.37 14.67 -5.85
CA LYS A 150 1.57 16.06 -6.28
C LYS A 150 0.74 17.07 -5.50
N ILE A 151 -0.38 16.65 -4.91
CA ILE A 151 -1.37 17.53 -4.28
C ILE A 151 -0.75 18.32 -3.11
N SER A 152 0.19 17.71 -2.36
CA SER A 152 0.85 18.32 -1.23
C SER A 152 2.30 17.85 -1.09
N GLU A 153 3.20 18.69 -0.58
CA GLU A 153 4.56 18.28 -0.25
C GLU A 153 4.64 17.39 1.02
N TRP A 154 3.51 17.16 1.69
CA TRP A 154 3.37 16.25 2.83
C TRP A 154 2.74 14.90 2.44
N SER A 155 2.36 14.71 1.17
CA SER A 155 1.79 13.49 0.65
C SER A 155 2.79 12.67 -0.16
N PHE A 156 2.76 11.36 0.06
CA PHE A 156 3.63 10.35 -0.57
C PHE A 156 2.81 9.16 -1.01
N ARG A 157 3.33 8.38 -1.97
CA ARG A 157 2.75 7.11 -2.39
C ARG A 157 3.81 6.02 -2.50
N ASN A 158 3.43 4.78 -2.19
CA ASN A 158 4.29 3.61 -2.44
C ASN A 158 3.74 2.67 -3.53
N VAL A 159 2.82 3.17 -4.33
CA VAL A 159 2.28 2.50 -5.53
C VAL A 159 2.96 3.09 -6.76
N PRO A 160 3.43 2.27 -7.71
CA PRO A 160 4.07 2.76 -8.93
C PRO A 160 3.05 3.42 -9.87
N SER A 161 3.57 4.14 -10.87
CA SER A 161 2.74 4.82 -11.86
C SER A 161 2.04 3.81 -12.78
N GLU A 162 0.71 3.80 -12.76
CA GLU A 162 -0.08 3.00 -13.70
C GLU A 162 0.08 3.46 -15.15
N PHE A 163 0.40 4.73 -15.36
CA PHE A 163 0.73 5.23 -16.69
C PHE A 163 1.89 4.43 -17.31
N GLU A 164 3.00 4.26 -16.58
CA GLU A 164 4.14 3.49 -17.09
C GLU A 164 3.82 2.00 -17.25
N MET A 165 3.01 1.44 -16.36
CA MET A 165 2.57 0.05 -16.43
C MET A 165 1.76 -0.23 -17.70
N TYR A 166 0.72 0.57 -17.99
CA TYR A 166 -0.13 0.38 -19.17
C TYR A 166 0.54 0.84 -20.47
N LYS A 167 1.39 1.86 -20.44
CA LYS A 167 2.25 2.22 -21.57
C LYS A 167 3.11 1.04 -22.00
N SER A 168 3.79 0.41 -21.06
CA SER A 168 4.60 -0.77 -21.31
C SER A 168 3.74 -1.96 -21.78
N LEU A 169 2.58 -2.19 -21.14
CA LEU A 169 1.67 -3.27 -21.52
C LEU A 169 1.18 -3.15 -22.96
N PHE A 170 0.70 -1.98 -23.36
CA PHE A 170 0.17 -1.80 -24.73
C PHE A 170 1.26 -1.86 -25.79
N ALA A 171 2.47 -1.38 -25.50
CA ALA A 171 3.61 -1.55 -26.39
C ALA A 171 4.00 -3.04 -26.54
N TRP A 172 3.99 -3.80 -25.45
CA TRP A 172 4.21 -5.24 -25.46
C TRP A 172 3.11 -5.99 -26.21
N LEU A 173 1.84 -5.67 -25.97
CA LEU A 173 0.69 -6.26 -26.68
C LEU A 173 0.77 -6.03 -28.18
N LYS A 174 1.15 -4.84 -28.63
CA LYS A 174 1.33 -4.52 -30.04
C LYS A 174 2.35 -5.44 -30.71
N THR A 175 3.40 -5.80 -29.97
CA THR A 175 4.44 -6.70 -30.47
C THR A 175 4.00 -8.16 -30.45
N GLN A 176 3.35 -8.60 -29.38
CA GLN A 176 2.98 -10.01 -29.20
C GLN A 176 1.71 -10.40 -29.96
N HIS A 177 0.79 -9.44 -30.17
CA HIS A 177 -0.51 -9.66 -30.78
C HIS A 177 -0.79 -8.62 -31.89
N PRO A 178 -0.01 -8.60 -32.98
CA PRO A 178 -0.12 -7.59 -34.04
C PRO A 178 -1.44 -7.65 -34.82
N ASP A 179 -2.18 -8.74 -34.68
CA ASP A 179 -3.48 -8.96 -35.28
C ASP A 179 -4.64 -8.29 -34.55
N LEU A 180 -4.47 -7.97 -33.24
CA LEU A 180 -5.48 -7.28 -32.46
C LEU A 180 -5.54 -5.79 -32.82
N LYS A 181 -6.76 -5.25 -32.98
CA LYS A 181 -6.97 -3.88 -33.47
C LYS A 181 -7.93 -3.06 -32.61
N THR A 182 -8.95 -3.70 -32.05
CA THR A 182 -10.06 -2.99 -31.41
C THR A 182 -10.14 -3.29 -29.90
N ILE A 183 -10.47 -2.24 -29.13
CA ILE A 183 -10.63 -2.33 -27.67
C ILE A 183 -11.97 -1.76 -27.27
N TYR A 184 -12.66 -2.43 -26.35
CA TYR A 184 -13.86 -1.92 -25.68
C TYR A 184 -13.61 -1.81 -24.18
N GLY A 185 -14.01 -0.67 -23.59
CA GLY A 185 -13.86 -0.40 -22.15
C GLY A 185 -15.08 -0.81 -21.33
N GLY A 186 -14.83 -1.46 -20.20
CA GLY A 186 -15.78 -1.61 -19.12
C GLY A 186 -15.29 -0.83 -17.90
N VAL A 187 -16.04 0.15 -17.38
CA VAL A 187 -15.50 1.12 -16.43
C VAL A 187 -16.40 1.31 -15.23
N GLU A 188 -15.82 1.15 -14.04
CA GLU A 188 -16.43 1.54 -12.78
C GLU A 188 -16.21 3.04 -12.55
N LYS A 189 -17.17 3.85 -13.00
CA LYS A 189 -17.00 5.30 -13.21
C LYS A 189 -17.06 6.14 -11.94
N ASP A 190 -17.66 5.64 -10.88
CA ASP A 190 -17.83 6.35 -9.61
C ASP A 190 -16.63 6.18 -8.67
N PHE A 191 -15.61 5.40 -9.09
CA PHE A 191 -14.39 5.23 -8.31
C PHE A 191 -13.21 5.93 -8.98
N ALA A 192 -12.56 6.84 -8.26
CA ALA A 192 -11.52 7.72 -8.81
C ALA A 192 -10.34 6.95 -9.45
N HIS A 193 -9.95 5.80 -8.88
CA HIS A 193 -8.91 4.94 -9.43
C HIS A 193 -9.32 4.34 -10.78
N SER A 194 -10.44 3.62 -10.81
CA SER A 194 -10.91 2.92 -12.02
C SER A 194 -11.12 3.89 -13.19
N ASN A 195 -11.75 5.05 -12.92
CA ASN A 195 -12.02 6.05 -13.94
C ASN A 195 -10.72 6.67 -14.47
N ALA A 196 -9.78 7.02 -13.61
CA ALA A 196 -8.49 7.57 -14.04
C ALA A 196 -7.66 6.56 -14.82
N THR A 197 -7.63 5.29 -14.37
CA THR A 197 -6.85 4.24 -15.02
C THR A 197 -7.42 3.88 -16.38
N PHE A 198 -8.74 3.90 -16.56
CA PHE A 198 -9.30 3.71 -17.91
C PHE A 198 -8.86 4.81 -18.88
N GLY A 199 -8.77 6.06 -18.42
CA GLY A 199 -8.20 7.16 -19.23
C GLY A 199 -6.76 6.86 -19.67
N VAL A 200 -5.96 6.27 -18.78
CA VAL A 200 -4.60 5.81 -19.12
C VAL A 200 -4.64 4.65 -20.10
N MET A 201 -5.45 3.60 -19.86
CA MET A 201 -5.59 2.47 -20.78
C MET A 201 -5.97 2.95 -22.19
N LYS A 202 -6.98 3.82 -22.29
CA LYS A 202 -7.44 4.38 -23.55
C LYS A 202 -6.33 5.13 -24.28
N SER A 203 -5.69 6.08 -23.62
CA SER A 203 -4.62 6.90 -24.22
C SER A 203 -3.43 6.07 -24.68
N GLN A 204 -3.03 5.04 -23.89
CA GLN A 204 -1.92 4.17 -24.26
C GLN A 204 -2.28 3.16 -25.34
N ALA A 205 -3.51 2.69 -25.39
CA ALA A 205 -4.03 1.89 -26.48
C ALA A 205 -3.98 2.66 -27.80
N GLU A 206 -4.54 3.86 -27.83
CA GLU A 206 -4.56 4.74 -29.01
C GLU A 206 -3.13 5.09 -29.48
N ALA A 207 -2.22 5.41 -28.55
CA ALA A 207 -0.81 5.68 -28.86
C ALA A 207 -0.08 4.48 -29.49
N ASN A 208 -0.54 3.25 -29.23
CA ASN A 208 0.00 2.02 -29.83
C ASN A 208 -0.82 1.52 -31.04
N GLY A 209 -1.74 2.33 -31.57
CA GLY A 209 -2.49 2.07 -32.79
C GLY A 209 -3.67 1.09 -32.64
N PHE A 210 -4.15 0.90 -31.38
CA PHE A 210 -5.42 0.24 -31.14
C PHE A 210 -6.57 1.25 -31.24
N GLN A 211 -7.70 0.83 -31.79
CA GLN A 211 -8.92 1.65 -31.88
C GLN A 211 -9.83 1.36 -30.68
N VAL A 212 -10.18 2.37 -29.91
CA VAL A 212 -11.20 2.25 -28.85
C VAL A 212 -12.56 2.40 -29.49
N VAL A 213 -13.32 1.29 -29.62
CA VAL A 213 -14.60 1.21 -30.35
C VAL A 213 -15.82 1.45 -29.48
N GLY A 214 -15.64 1.63 -28.17
CA GLY A 214 -16.71 1.95 -27.23
C GLY A 214 -16.32 1.79 -25.77
N GLN A 215 -17.24 2.19 -24.92
CA GLN A 215 -17.13 2.11 -23.46
C GLN A 215 -18.53 1.92 -22.87
N SER A 216 -18.64 1.09 -21.85
CA SER A 216 -19.81 0.98 -20.99
C SER A 216 -19.42 1.22 -19.54
N ASP A 217 -20.26 1.97 -18.84
CA ASP A 217 -20.02 2.40 -17.46
C ASP A 217 -20.95 1.68 -16.49
N TRP A 218 -20.46 1.48 -15.28
CA TRP A 218 -21.24 1.01 -14.12
C TRP A 218 -20.74 1.64 -12.82
N LEU A 219 -21.45 1.39 -11.74
CA LEU A 219 -21.09 1.85 -10.41
C LEU A 219 -20.49 0.70 -9.58
N LEU A 220 -19.66 1.01 -8.58
CA LEU A 220 -19.11 0.02 -7.67
C LEU A 220 -20.19 -0.83 -6.97
N ALA A 221 -21.36 -0.24 -6.73
CA ALA A 221 -22.49 -0.93 -6.08
C ALA A 221 -23.37 -1.73 -7.04
N ASP A 222 -23.11 -1.69 -8.35
CA ASP A 222 -23.93 -2.41 -9.34
C ASP A 222 -23.76 -3.92 -9.23
N THR A 223 -24.88 -4.63 -9.34
CA THR A 223 -24.96 -6.10 -9.31
C THR A 223 -25.44 -6.69 -10.62
N THR A 224 -25.84 -5.86 -11.59
CA THR A 224 -26.33 -6.26 -12.92
C THR A 224 -25.61 -5.51 -14.02
N PHE A 225 -25.20 -6.22 -15.06
CA PHE A 225 -24.35 -5.71 -16.16
C PHE A 225 -24.91 -5.99 -17.54
N SER A 226 -26.20 -6.40 -17.62
CA SER A 226 -26.79 -6.93 -18.86
C SER A 226 -26.80 -5.95 -20.02
N THR A 227 -27.08 -4.67 -19.78
CA THR A 227 -27.11 -3.63 -20.82
C THR A 227 -25.70 -3.34 -21.31
N GLN A 228 -24.77 -3.15 -20.39
CA GLN A 228 -23.36 -2.84 -20.67
C GLN A 228 -22.71 -3.95 -21.51
N ILE A 229 -22.94 -5.19 -21.14
CA ILE A 229 -22.39 -6.35 -21.85
C ILE A 229 -23.05 -6.55 -23.21
N ARG A 230 -24.32 -6.18 -23.36
CA ARG A 230 -25.00 -6.20 -24.70
C ARG A 230 -24.39 -5.19 -25.63
N GLU A 231 -24.04 -4.00 -25.19
CA GLU A 231 -23.35 -2.98 -25.98
C GLU A 231 -21.95 -3.45 -26.38
N MET A 232 -21.19 -4.00 -25.44
CA MET A 232 -19.89 -4.62 -25.72
C MET A 232 -19.98 -5.73 -26.74
N LYS A 233 -21.01 -6.60 -26.67
CA LYS A 233 -21.27 -7.66 -27.65
C LYS A 233 -21.52 -7.11 -29.07
N ARG A 234 -22.28 -6.02 -29.18
CA ARG A 234 -22.53 -5.37 -30.48
C ARG A 234 -21.28 -4.79 -31.10
N ALA A 235 -20.38 -4.24 -30.28
CA ALA A 235 -19.12 -3.70 -30.74
C ALA A 235 -18.14 -4.79 -31.20
N ASN A 236 -18.28 -6.02 -30.71
CA ASN A 236 -17.48 -7.20 -31.06
C ASN A 236 -15.94 -6.90 -31.05
N PRO A 237 -15.37 -6.40 -29.99
CA PRO A 237 -13.97 -6.00 -29.93
C PRO A 237 -13.02 -7.19 -29.89
N ASP A 238 -11.78 -7.00 -30.34
CA ASP A 238 -10.70 -7.98 -30.13
C ASP A 238 -10.29 -8.07 -28.65
N ILE A 239 -10.24 -6.90 -27.97
CA ILE A 239 -9.81 -6.77 -26.58
C ILE A 239 -10.93 -6.15 -25.76
N VAL A 240 -11.17 -6.69 -24.57
CA VAL A 240 -11.98 -6.02 -23.54
C VAL A 240 -11.06 -5.60 -22.40
N ALA A 241 -11.06 -4.30 -22.10
CA ALA A 241 -10.32 -3.71 -21.00
C ALA A 241 -11.29 -3.34 -19.86
N ILE A 242 -11.21 -4.06 -18.74
CA ILE A 242 -12.08 -3.86 -17.57
C ILE A 242 -11.31 -3.05 -16.52
N SER A 243 -11.67 -1.78 -16.39
CA SER A 243 -11.16 -0.89 -15.34
C SER A 243 -12.14 -0.86 -14.17
N ALA A 244 -12.12 -1.90 -13.37
CA ALA A 244 -13.05 -2.10 -12.26
C ALA A 244 -12.41 -2.95 -11.15
N HIS A 245 -12.91 -2.82 -9.92
CA HIS A 245 -12.46 -3.61 -8.78
C HIS A 245 -12.99 -5.05 -8.86
N PRO A 246 -12.45 -6.00 -8.08
CA PRO A 246 -12.73 -7.43 -8.22
C PRO A 246 -14.22 -7.79 -8.24
N PHE A 247 -15.03 -7.13 -7.39
CA PHE A 247 -16.46 -7.42 -7.28
C PHE A 247 -17.20 -7.16 -8.59
N THR A 248 -17.09 -5.95 -9.16
CA THR A 248 -17.76 -5.59 -10.40
C THR A 248 -17.07 -6.19 -11.62
N THR A 249 -15.75 -6.39 -11.59
CA THR A 249 -15.02 -7.18 -12.60
C THR A 249 -15.62 -8.57 -12.71
N CYS A 250 -15.80 -9.29 -11.61
CA CYS A 250 -16.39 -10.62 -11.63
C CYS A 250 -17.86 -10.62 -12.08
N GLY A 251 -18.63 -9.61 -11.71
CA GLY A 251 -20.00 -9.42 -12.19
C GLY A 251 -20.06 -9.28 -13.73
N ALA A 252 -19.22 -8.40 -14.28
CA ALA A 252 -19.12 -8.18 -15.72
C ALA A 252 -18.65 -9.44 -16.48
N LEU A 253 -17.62 -10.13 -15.98
CA LEU A 253 -17.08 -11.35 -16.61
C LEU A 253 -18.11 -12.50 -16.62
N LYS A 254 -18.85 -12.69 -15.52
CA LYS A 254 -19.96 -13.70 -15.47
C LYS A 254 -21.07 -13.34 -16.46
N GLU A 255 -21.41 -12.06 -16.57
CA GLU A 255 -22.40 -11.61 -17.55
C GLU A 255 -21.90 -11.75 -19.00
N MET A 256 -20.61 -11.52 -19.26
CA MET A 256 -19.98 -11.79 -20.57
C MET A 256 -20.11 -13.27 -20.94
N GLU A 257 -19.81 -14.19 -20.00
CA GLU A 257 -20.01 -15.64 -20.23
C GLU A 257 -21.48 -15.95 -20.55
N ARG A 258 -22.41 -15.40 -19.76
CA ARG A 258 -23.86 -15.61 -19.94
C ARG A 258 -24.38 -15.15 -21.32
N GLN A 259 -23.84 -14.03 -21.82
CA GLN A 259 -24.23 -13.47 -23.14
C GLN A 259 -23.37 -14.00 -24.30
N GLY A 260 -22.37 -14.83 -24.02
CA GLY A 260 -21.47 -15.38 -25.02
C GLY A 260 -20.51 -14.35 -25.62
N VAL A 261 -20.12 -13.33 -24.88
CA VAL A 261 -19.06 -12.36 -25.24
C VAL A 261 -17.71 -12.99 -25.02
N LYS A 262 -16.93 -13.17 -26.09
CA LYS A 262 -15.62 -13.85 -26.02
C LYS A 262 -14.57 -13.03 -26.77
N PRO A 263 -13.99 -12.00 -26.16
CA PRO A 263 -12.89 -11.28 -26.79
C PRO A 263 -11.67 -12.21 -26.91
N LYS A 264 -10.74 -11.87 -27.79
CA LYS A 264 -9.48 -12.62 -27.94
C LYS A 264 -8.56 -12.39 -26.75
N LEU A 265 -8.70 -11.23 -26.05
CA LEU A 265 -7.88 -10.87 -24.92
C LEU A 265 -8.66 -10.04 -23.91
N LEU A 266 -8.38 -10.28 -22.62
CA LEU A 266 -8.90 -9.51 -21.50
C LEU A 266 -7.76 -8.74 -20.84
N ILE A 267 -8.00 -7.47 -20.50
CA ILE A 267 -7.10 -6.63 -19.68
C ILE A 267 -7.88 -6.19 -18.44
N GLY A 268 -7.25 -6.25 -17.27
CA GLY A 268 -7.88 -5.83 -16.01
C GLY A 268 -7.18 -4.65 -15.37
N LEU A 269 -7.89 -4.03 -14.41
CA LEU A 269 -7.36 -3.02 -13.50
C LEU A 269 -6.31 -3.64 -12.57
N THR A 270 -5.27 -2.90 -12.20
CA THR A 270 -4.20 -3.37 -11.30
C THR A 270 -4.75 -3.97 -9.99
N SER A 271 -5.76 -3.34 -9.37
CA SER A 271 -6.41 -3.85 -8.15
C SER A 271 -7.09 -5.21 -8.34
N SER A 272 -7.47 -5.57 -9.56
CA SER A 272 -8.09 -6.86 -9.87
C SER A 272 -7.09 -8.01 -9.99
N SER A 273 -5.77 -7.75 -9.80
CA SER A 273 -4.76 -8.80 -9.63
C SER A 273 -4.79 -9.44 -8.22
N SER A 274 -5.73 -9.06 -7.39
CA SER A 274 -5.92 -9.62 -6.05
C SER A 274 -6.55 -11.02 -6.07
N ILE A 275 -6.46 -11.72 -4.94
CA ILE A 275 -7.03 -13.07 -4.79
C ILE A 275 -8.56 -13.07 -4.91
N GLU A 276 -9.22 -11.96 -4.59
CA GLU A 276 -10.67 -11.82 -4.63
C GLU A 276 -11.24 -12.03 -6.04
N THR A 277 -10.52 -11.62 -7.08
CA THR A 277 -10.90 -11.93 -8.47
C THR A 277 -10.92 -13.42 -8.72
N LEU A 278 -9.89 -14.14 -8.27
CA LEU A 278 -9.84 -15.60 -8.44
C LEU A 278 -10.90 -16.32 -7.58
N GLN A 279 -11.12 -15.86 -6.35
CA GLN A 279 -12.17 -16.41 -5.49
C GLN A 279 -13.57 -16.14 -6.03
N GLY A 280 -13.76 -14.97 -6.64
CA GLY A 280 -15.06 -14.54 -7.16
C GLY A 280 -15.41 -15.14 -8.52
N CYS A 281 -14.45 -15.28 -9.43
CA CYS A 281 -14.71 -15.65 -10.83
C CYS A 281 -13.50 -16.25 -11.57
N ALA A 282 -12.72 -17.15 -10.93
CA ALA A 282 -11.52 -17.74 -11.55
C ALA A 282 -11.72 -18.23 -12.97
N LYS A 283 -12.82 -18.99 -13.19
CA LYS A 283 -13.16 -19.53 -14.52
C LYS A 283 -13.36 -18.44 -15.57
N GLN A 284 -14.09 -17.36 -15.23
CA GLN A 284 -14.40 -16.28 -16.15
C GLN A 284 -13.23 -15.32 -16.34
N ALA A 285 -12.35 -15.24 -15.34
CA ALA A 285 -11.14 -14.42 -15.39
C ALA A 285 -9.97 -15.13 -16.11
N GLU A 286 -10.13 -16.40 -16.52
CA GLU A 286 -9.07 -17.15 -17.19
C GLU A 286 -8.49 -16.36 -18.37
N GLY A 287 -7.17 -16.19 -18.40
CA GLY A 287 -6.44 -15.45 -19.42
C GLY A 287 -6.44 -13.92 -19.27
N ILE A 288 -7.12 -13.31 -18.28
CA ILE A 288 -7.05 -11.87 -18.06
C ILE A 288 -5.62 -11.44 -17.74
N ILE A 289 -5.11 -10.43 -18.43
CA ILE A 289 -3.77 -9.86 -18.21
C ILE A 289 -3.87 -8.60 -17.38
N ILE A 290 -3.07 -8.53 -16.31
CA ILE A 290 -3.06 -7.38 -15.42
C ILE A 290 -1.60 -6.99 -15.10
N PRO A 291 -1.19 -5.73 -15.27
CA PRO A 291 0.09 -5.27 -14.75
C PRO A 291 0.01 -5.14 -13.22
N THR A 292 1.07 -5.54 -12.53
CA THR A 292 1.12 -5.49 -11.07
C THR A 292 2.53 -5.25 -10.56
N SER A 293 2.68 -4.61 -9.43
CA SER A 293 3.96 -4.40 -8.76
C SER A 293 4.28 -5.47 -7.70
N PHE A 294 3.54 -6.57 -7.71
CA PHE A 294 3.80 -7.69 -6.81
C PHE A 294 3.42 -9.03 -7.44
N ALA A 295 4.31 -9.98 -7.27
CA ALA A 295 4.06 -11.42 -7.35
C ALA A 295 5.10 -12.13 -6.47
N PRO A 296 4.81 -13.30 -5.89
CA PRO A 296 5.74 -14.02 -5.00
C PRO A 296 6.84 -14.75 -5.79
N VAL A 297 7.66 -14.00 -6.55
CA VAL A 297 8.68 -14.52 -7.46
C VAL A 297 10.11 -14.39 -6.94
N THR A 298 10.32 -13.55 -5.92
CA THR A 298 11.60 -13.45 -5.21
C THR A 298 11.49 -14.12 -3.83
N PRO A 299 12.62 -14.51 -3.19
CA PRO A 299 12.62 -15.02 -1.83
C PRO A 299 11.94 -14.05 -0.84
N GLU A 300 12.22 -12.74 -0.99
CA GLU A 300 11.65 -11.68 -0.17
C GLU A 300 10.13 -11.56 -0.35
N ALA A 301 9.66 -11.58 -1.61
CA ALA A 301 8.23 -11.51 -1.92
C ALA A 301 7.46 -12.74 -1.41
N LYS A 302 8.04 -13.94 -1.53
CA LYS A 302 7.46 -15.18 -0.97
C LYS A 302 7.36 -15.08 0.55
N LYS A 303 8.46 -14.69 1.21
CA LYS A 303 8.49 -14.50 2.66
C LYS A 303 7.46 -13.49 3.13
N ALA A 304 7.35 -12.34 2.45
CA ALA A 304 6.34 -11.33 2.78
C ALA A 304 4.92 -11.89 2.64
N ALA A 305 4.63 -12.64 1.56
CA ALA A 305 3.33 -13.26 1.37
C ALA A 305 2.97 -14.22 2.52
N ASP A 306 3.92 -15.09 2.92
CA ASP A 306 3.75 -16.01 4.04
C ASP A 306 3.53 -15.29 5.37
N GLN A 307 4.22 -14.16 5.60
CA GLN A 307 4.04 -13.37 6.82
C GLN A 307 2.68 -12.65 6.84
N VAL A 308 2.25 -12.04 5.74
CA VAL A 308 0.94 -11.38 5.61
C VAL A 308 -0.19 -12.37 5.88
N ALA A 309 -0.08 -13.60 5.36
CA ALA A 309 -1.07 -14.66 5.58
C ALA A 309 -1.24 -15.02 7.07
N LYS A 310 -0.17 -14.97 7.89
CA LYS A 310 -0.25 -15.22 9.35
C LYS A 310 -1.09 -14.19 10.09
N PHE A 311 -1.25 -12.99 9.53
CA PHE A 311 -2.10 -11.93 10.07
C PHE A 311 -3.50 -11.89 9.41
N GLY A 312 -3.86 -12.92 8.65
CA GLY A 312 -5.19 -13.06 8.04
C GLY A 312 -5.39 -12.24 6.76
N GLY A 313 -4.32 -11.72 6.17
CA GLY A 313 -4.35 -11.01 4.91
C GLY A 313 -3.90 -11.86 3.72
N SER A 314 -4.09 -11.32 2.53
CA SER A 314 -3.57 -11.87 1.27
C SER A 314 -2.53 -10.92 0.68
N ALA A 315 -1.44 -11.49 0.14
CA ALA A 315 -0.41 -10.68 -0.49
C ALA A 315 -0.80 -10.37 -1.93
N ASP A 316 -0.95 -9.09 -2.22
CA ASP A 316 -1.16 -8.48 -3.51
C ASP A 316 -0.29 -7.22 -3.67
N LEU A 317 -0.47 -6.46 -4.75
CA LEU A 317 0.32 -5.23 -4.95
C LEU A 317 0.10 -4.20 -3.84
N HIS A 318 -1.05 -4.20 -3.19
CA HIS A 318 -1.43 -3.23 -2.18
C HIS A 318 -0.83 -3.57 -0.83
N SER A 319 -1.03 -4.80 -0.37
CA SER A 319 -0.42 -5.29 0.86
C SER A 319 1.10 -5.33 0.77
N ALA A 320 1.67 -5.63 -0.40
CA ALA A 320 3.10 -5.54 -0.63
C ALA A 320 3.63 -4.10 -0.46
N ALA A 321 2.89 -3.11 -0.97
CA ALA A 321 3.25 -1.71 -0.79
C ALA A 321 3.20 -1.28 0.69
N ALA A 322 2.18 -1.73 1.44
CA ALA A 322 2.06 -1.50 2.88
C ALA A 322 3.20 -2.15 3.67
N TYR A 323 3.55 -3.40 3.33
CA TYR A 323 4.67 -4.11 3.94
C TYR A 323 6.00 -3.36 3.75
N GLU A 324 6.31 -2.93 2.53
CA GLU A 324 7.52 -2.15 2.22
C GLU A 324 7.56 -0.81 2.94
N ILE A 325 6.41 -0.15 3.11
CA ILE A 325 6.33 1.14 3.82
C ILE A 325 6.90 1.03 5.23
N VAL A 326 6.65 -0.06 5.96
CA VAL A 326 7.16 -0.19 7.34
C VAL A 326 8.70 -0.25 7.36
N TYR A 327 9.32 -0.89 6.36
CA TYR A 327 10.78 -0.88 6.20
C TYR A 327 11.30 0.51 5.80
N ILE A 328 10.60 1.19 4.89
CA ILE A 328 10.92 2.59 4.53
C ILE A 328 10.85 3.49 5.77
N LEU A 329 9.79 3.36 6.57
CA LEU A 329 9.65 4.13 7.79
C LEU A 329 10.76 3.82 8.81
N LYS A 330 11.15 2.54 8.96
CA LYS A 330 12.31 2.16 9.77
C LYS A 330 13.57 2.88 9.31
N ASP A 331 13.88 2.82 8.02
CA ASP A 331 15.09 3.44 7.45
C ASP A 331 15.08 4.96 7.66
N VAL A 332 13.91 5.61 7.50
CA VAL A 332 13.74 7.05 7.75
C VAL A 332 13.86 7.38 9.24
N ILE A 333 13.25 6.59 10.13
CA ILE A 333 13.37 6.79 11.59
C ILE A 333 14.84 6.80 12.00
N GLU A 334 15.61 5.82 11.54
CA GLU A 334 17.02 5.64 11.88
C GLU A 334 17.92 6.70 11.23
N SER A 335 17.75 6.96 9.92
CA SER A 335 18.59 7.92 9.18
C SER A 335 18.34 9.38 9.56
N GLN A 336 17.09 9.75 9.82
CA GLN A 336 16.69 11.10 10.23
C GLN A 336 16.77 11.32 11.75
N LYS A 337 17.16 10.29 12.51
CA LYS A 337 17.26 10.34 13.96
C LYS A 337 15.96 10.83 14.62
N ILE A 338 14.84 10.21 14.24
CA ILE A 338 13.51 10.48 14.83
C ILE A 338 13.55 10.13 16.31
N MET A 339 13.07 11.04 17.15
CA MET A 339 13.11 10.88 18.62
C MET A 339 11.88 10.14 19.14
N ALA A 340 10.74 10.26 18.47
CA ALA A 340 9.44 9.70 18.85
C ALA A 340 9.07 10.03 20.31
N LYS A 341 9.12 11.33 20.66
CA LYS A 341 8.73 11.87 21.98
C LYS A 341 7.65 12.94 21.79
N PRO A 342 6.76 13.14 22.76
CA PRO A 342 5.70 14.16 22.65
C PRO A 342 6.21 15.57 22.41
N ASP A 343 7.35 15.94 23.00
CA ASP A 343 7.98 17.26 22.87
C ASP A 343 8.75 17.45 21.55
N THR A 344 9.01 16.38 20.79
CA THR A 344 9.70 16.42 19.50
C THR A 344 8.80 16.19 18.30
N VAL A 345 7.49 15.96 18.49
CA VAL A 345 6.59 15.49 17.44
C VAL A 345 6.56 16.41 16.20
N ALA A 346 6.62 17.72 16.38
CA ALA A 346 6.62 18.67 15.26
C ALA A 346 7.90 18.55 14.42
N ASP A 347 9.06 18.45 15.08
CA ASP A 347 10.36 18.24 14.42
C ASP A 347 10.43 16.85 13.76
N ASP A 348 9.94 15.82 14.45
CA ASP A 348 9.89 14.45 13.92
C ASP A 348 9.01 14.35 12.65
N ARG A 349 7.91 15.10 12.56
CA ARG A 349 7.09 15.20 11.33
C ARG A 349 7.87 15.82 10.16
N VAL A 350 8.59 16.90 10.42
CA VAL A 350 9.44 17.55 9.40
C VAL A 350 10.54 16.61 8.94
N LYS A 351 11.24 15.96 9.87
CA LYS A 351 12.28 14.96 9.57
C LYS A 351 11.74 13.77 8.78
N MET A 352 10.58 13.22 9.20
CA MET A 352 9.93 12.13 8.48
C MET A 352 9.59 12.52 7.03
N ARG A 353 8.98 13.70 6.84
CA ARG A 353 8.71 14.23 5.51
C ARG A 353 9.98 14.36 4.68
N GLN A 354 11.06 14.94 5.26
CA GLN A 354 12.34 15.12 4.57
C GLN A 354 12.96 13.78 4.17
N GLY A 355 12.96 12.79 5.06
CA GLY A 355 13.48 11.47 4.80
C GLY A 355 12.69 10.74 3.70
N LEU A 356 11.35 10.82 3.74
CA LEU A 356 10.49 10.25 2.70
C LEU A 356 10.70 10.93 1.33
N ALA A 357 10.90 12.25 1.30
CA ALA A 357 11.16 13.00 0.06
C ALA A 357 12.56 12.74 -0.50
N ALA A 358 13.55 12.53 0.35
CA ALA A 358 14.94 12.28 -0.03
C ALA A 358 15.22 10.81 -0.44
N LEU A 359 14.23 9.91 -0.34
CA LEU A 359 14.40 8.49 -0.64
C LEU A 359 14.75 8.31 -2.12
N LYS A 360 16.01 7.95 -2.39
CA LYS A 360 16.48 7.68 -3.75
C LYS A 360 16.30 6.22 -4.11
N GLU A 361 16.67 5.33 -3.18
CA GLU A 361 16.65 3.90 -3.38
C GLU A 361 16.53 3.18 -2.02
N THR A 362 15.65 2.20 -1.95
CA THR A 362 15.58 1.23 -0.85
C THR A 362 15.24 -0.14 -1.39
N LYS A 363 15.51 -1.18 -0.62
CA LYS A 363 15.20 -2.56 -1.01
C LYS A 363 13.69 -2.81 -0.92
N GLY A 364 13.07 -3.11 -2.04
CA GLY A 364 11.68 -3.57 -2.12
C GLY A 364 11.59 -5.08 -2.36
N LEU A 365 10.36 -5.57 -2.47
CA LEU A 365 10.05 -7.01 -2.60
C LEU A 365 10.40 -7.57 -4.00
N LEU A 366 10.31 -6.75 -5.04
CA LEU A 366 10.64 -7.15 -6.43
C LEU A 366 11.93 -6.51 -6.94
N GLY A 367 12.61 -5.72 -6.15
CA GLY A 367 13.80 -4.96 -6.53
C GLY A 367 13.84 -3.61 -5.82
N SER A 368 14.54 -2.65 -6.42
CA SER A 368 14.69 -1.33 -5.82
C SER A 368 13.38 -0.53 -5.86
N VAL A 369 13.14 0.22 -4.79
CA VAL A 369 12.05 1.21 -4.69
C VAL A 369 12.66 2.59 -4.54
N GLY A 370 12.31 3.50 -5.42
CA GLY A 370 12.72 4.90 -5.40
C GLY A 370 11.53 5.85 -5.40
N ARG A 371 11.82 7.16 -5.55
CA ARG A 371 10.80 8.19 -5.64
C ARG A 371 11.07 9.16 -6.78
N THR A 372 9.99 9.59 -7.43
CA THR A 372 10.03 10.72 -8.35
C THR A 372 10.12 12.05 -7.58
N SER A 373 10.42 13.15 -8.29
CA SER A 373 10.35 14.51 -7.74
C SER A 373 8.95 14.83 -7.18
N ASP A 374 7.92 14.21 -7.72
CA ASP A 374 6.52 14.34 -7.29
C ASP A 374 6.14 13.39 -6.14
N ARG A 375 7.12 12.69 -5.55
CA ARG A 375 6.93 11.75 -4.42
C ARG A 375 6.09 10.51 -4.73
N GLU A 376 5.93 10.19 -6.02
CA GLU A 376 5.40 8.91 -6.49
C GLU A 376 6.47 7.80 -6.39
N ALA A 377 6.07 6.55 -6.24
CA ALA A 377 7.03 5.46 -6.19
C ALA A 377 7.55 5.08 -7.59
N ILE A 378 8.85 4.81 -7.67
CA ILE A 378 9.49 4.12 -8.78
C ILE A 378 9.74 2.70 -8.31
N LYS A 379 9.06 1.72 -8.92
CA LYS A 379 9.12 0.32 -8.53
C LYS A 379 9.11 -0.59 -9.76
N PRO A 380 9.77 -1.76 -9.69
CA PRO A 380 9.57 -2.80 -10.69
C PRO A 380 8.11 -3.24 -10.76
N PHE A 381 7.67 -3.63 -11.96
CA PHE A 381 6.37 -4.22 -12.20
C PHE A 381 6.49 -5.37 -13.20
N LEU A 382 5.45 -6.16 -13.29
CA LEU A 382 5.35 -7.32 -14.17
C LEU A 382 3.90 -7.50 -14.63
N TYR A 383 3.67 -8.37 -15.60
CA TYR A 383 2.32 -8.75 -16.00
C TYR A 383 2.02 -10.13 -15.46
N VAL A 384 0.87 -10.24 -14.81
CA VAL A 384 0.29 -11.51 -14.42
C VAL A 384 -0.90 -11.84 -15.33
N HIS A 385 -1.20 -13.12 -15.44
CA HIS A 385 -2.46 -13.57 -16.00
C HIS A 385 -3.10 -14.61 -15.07
N ALA A 386 -4.42 -14.63 -15.06
CA ALA A 386 -5.14 -15.70 -14.38
C ALA A 386 -5.01 -16.98 -15.21
N LYS A 387 -4.52 -18.05 -14.60
CA LYS A 387 -4.35 -19.35 -15.24
C LYS A 387 -4.54 -20.47 -14.22
N ASP A 388 -5.41 -21.41 -14.55
CA ASP A 388 -5.70 -22.57 -13.68
C ASP A 388 -6.06 -22.16 -12.23
N GLY A 389 -6.86 -21.09 -12.08
CA GLY A 389 -7.30 -20.55 -10.79
C GLY A 389 -6.22 -19.86 -9.96
N SER A 390 -5.10 -19.50 -10.56
CA SER A 390 -3.99 -18.80 -9.90
C SER A 390 -3.45 -17.64 -10.72
N TRP A 391 -2.83 -16.65 -10.05
CA TRP A 391 -2.06 -15.63 -10.72
C TRP A 391 -0.67 -16.16 -11.08
N GLN A 392 -0.36 -16.19 -12.39
CA GLN A 392 0.95 -16.60 -12.89
C GLN A 392 1.62 -15.43 -13.59
N VAL A 393 2.95 -15.34 -13.46
CA VAL A 393 3.72 -14.30 -14.16
C VAL A 393 3.76 -14.63 -15.64
N LEU A 394 3.26 -13.71 -16.44
CA LEU A 394 3.27 -13.80 -17.90
C LEU A 394 4.54 -13.18 -18.50
N TYR A 395 4.91 -11.98 -18.00
CA TYR A 395 6.04 -11.23 -18.55
C TYR A 395 6.62 -10.26 -17.51
N LYS A 396 7.93 -10.06 -17.57
CA LYS A 396 8.66 -9.05 -16.80
C LYS A 396 9.30 -8.07 -17.80
N PRO A 397 8.82 -6.82 -17.88
CA PRO A 397 9.48 -5.80 -18.66
C PRO A 397 10.94 -5.63 -18.19
N ALA A 398 11.84 -5.27 -19.11
CA ALA A 398 13.17 -4.82 -18.72
C ALA A 398 13.02 -3.54 -17.89
N SER A 399 13.70 -3.49 -16.71
CA SER A 399 13.73 -2.33 -15.82
C SER A 399 14.59 -1.19 -16.40
#